data_97efd6c44d8ecded89ca4a7ec5f9b375
#
_entry.id   97efd6c44d8ecded89ca4a7ec5f9b375
#
_cell.length_a   1.000
_cell.length_b   1.000
_cell.length_c   1.000
_cell.angle_alpha   90.00
_cell.angle_beta   90.00
_cell.angle_gamma   90.00
#
_symmetry.space_group_name_H-M   'P 1'
#
loop_
_entity.id
_entity.type
_entity.pdbx_description
1 polymer ?
#
loop_
_entity_poly.entity_id
_entity_poly.type
_entity_poly.pdbx_seq_one_letter_code
_entity_poly.pdbx_strand_id
1 'polypeptide(L)'
;HAAVIREAVERVHRCTLLATELLNLYVRDRLQNQDGSGLQDICNSNWLLNAYNEVTHGKKKTKIVPELHATREAHMPTFTSVDRAGIKQILLYECRNLAAVTATNIWMHFRRRLLSHVRRVFALPDADFKTLSHDQKRTRRLRLMKIADDLARPSSEARRSPSEEDKTWVTVERDRLGIDTAVADWDGKPLEYHMKAKPQCFLRAMHLMTAEREADGRAAFALFPLRRTLVPRHIRFDQKALRDLLKLGASEHAITKRDSAKRRKTETGHVDLEPQQQKRSRTRRPKEEMVDEKAQAFGEVLDLHAAKLRQRDRFNWAFTTDGVCVRLQCTVPKGKNAPTQGEMPKRGRFAIDELKHQTRAELSDLHVVGIDPGKRELVVAVDQDDPKNSPVVRYTQAQRQRDMRSRQYRCEHQHSVSADVHLAESQLSDFNSRSADLETFKDYCTQRRATVDACLSHYTHLDYRRRRWKTYIKTQQSEERLYTRLGGIHKVGDPRTLVL
;
A
#
# COMPACT_ATOMS: atom_id res chain seq x y z
N HIS A 1 -16.29 -22.92 8.93
CA HIS A 1 -16.02 -21.73 8.08
C HIS A 1 -14.59 -21.18 8.26
N ALA A 2 -13.99 -21.22 9.46
CA ALA A 2 -12.64 -20.68 9.70
C ALA A 2 -11.55 -21.32 8.82
N ALA A 3 -11.60 -22.62 8.56
CA ALA A 3 -10.68 -23.33 7.68
C ALA A 3 -10.83 -22.86 6.22
N VAL A 4 -12.06 -22.70 5.73
CA VAL A 4 -12.37 -22.25 4.37
C VAL A 4 -11.91 -20.79 4.16
N ILE A 5 -12.09 -19.92 5.16
CA ILE A 5 -11.61 -18.53 5.10
C ILE A 5 -10.08 -18.50 5.08
N ARG A 6 -9.42 -19.34 5.87
CA ARG A 6 -7.96 -19.44 5.89
C ARG A 6 -7.40 -19.90 4.55
N GLU A 7 -7.97 -20.93 3.98
CA GLU A 7 -7.62 -21.40 2.65
C GLU A 7 -7.82 -20.32 1.58
N ALA A 8 -8.94 -19.57 1.65
CA ALA A 8 -9.18 -18.44 0.74
C ALA A 8 -8.11 -17.37 0.89
N VAL A 9 -7.68 -17.04 2.12
CA VAL A 9 -6.57 -16.10 2.38
C VAL A 9 -5.29 -16.57 1.71
N GLU A 10 -4.95 -17.85 1.82
CA GLU A 10 -3.73 -18.43 1.24
C GLU A 10 -3.80 -18.44 -0.29
N ARG A 11 -4.93 -18.82 -0.89
CA ARG A 11 -5.17 -18.75 -2.34
C ARG A 11 -5.06 -17.34 -2.87
N VAL A 12 -5.69 -16.35 -2.23
CA VAL A 12 -5.58 -14.93 -2.62
C VAL A 12 -4.16 -14.43 -2.50
N HIS A 13 -3.46 -14.83 -1.45
CA HIS A 13 -2.05 -14.46 -1.27
C HIS A 13 -1.18 -15.02 -2.40
N ARG A 14 -1.33 -16.30 -2.75
CA ARG A 14 -0.61 -16.95 -3.86
C ARG A 14 -0.94 -16.29 -5.20
N CYS A 15 -2.22 -15.97 -5.47
CA CYS A 15 -2.61 -15.19 -6.65
C CYS A 15 -1.89 -13.84 -6.70
N THR A 16 -1.80 -13.14 -5.56
CA THR A 16 -1.16 -11.82 -5.50
C THR A 16 0.34 -11.89 -5.74
N LEU A 17 1.01 -12.94 -5.24
CA LEU A 17 2.43 -13.17 -5.52
C LEU A 17 2.68 -13.32 -7.03
N LEU A 18 1.93 -14.22 -7.68
CA LEU A 18 2.07 -14.51 -9.11
C LEU A 18 1.63 -13.33 -9.99
N ALA A 19 0.48 -12.71 -9.70
CA ALA A 19 -0.03 -11.59 -10.48
C ALA A 19 0.89 -10.36 -10.41
N THR A 20 1.47 -10.05 -9.24
CA THR A 20 2.42 -8.92 -9.13
C THR A 20 3.76 -9.24 -9.78
N GLU A 21 4.17 -10.51 -9.87
CA GLU A 21 5.33 -10.95 -10.64
C GLU A 21 5.09 -10.75 -12.13
N LEU A 22 3.98 -11.27 -12.67
CA LEU A 22 3.58 -11.09 -14.06
C LEU A 22 3.50 -9.62 -14.47
N LEU A 23 2.89 -8.79 -13.64
CA LEU A 23 2.79 -7.34 -13.89
C LEU A 23 4.16 -6.67 -13.91
N ASN A 24 5.08 -7.07 -13.06
CA ASN A 24 6.44 -6.53 -13.05
C ASN A 24 7.25 -6.97 -14.28
N LEU A 25 7.08 -8.20 -14.77
CA LEU A 25 7.66 -8.66 -16.02
C LEU A 25 7.10 -7.87 -17.21
N TYR A 26 5.77 -7.74 -17.29
CA TYR A 26 5.09 -6.97 -18.32
C TYR A 26 5.55 -5.50 -18.38
N VAL A 27 5.61 -4.83 -17.21
CA VAL A 27 6.04 -3.43 -17.15
C VAL A 27 7.47 -3.26 -17.64
N ARG A 28 8.39 -4.16 -17.27
CA ARG A 28 9.79 -4.09 -17.72
C ARG A 28 9.93 -4.35 -19.19
N ASP A 29 9.26 -5.37 -19.70
CA ASP A 29 9.26 -5.68 -21.11
C ASP A 29 8.77 -4.49 -21.96
N ARG A 30 7.66 -3.86 -21.55
CA ARG A 30 7.14 -2.67 -22.24
C ARG A 30 8.05 -1.45 -22.15
N LEU A 31 8.72 -1.24 -21.02
CA LEU A 31 9.63 -0.10 -20.84
C LEU A 31 10.98 -0.30 -21.52
N GLN A 32 11.45 -1.53 -21.63
CA GLN A 32 12.76 -1.85 -22.21
C GLN A 32 12.67 -2.05 -23.73
N ASN A 33 11.64 -2.76 -24.20
CA ASN A 33 11.55 -3.22 -25.61
C ASN A 33 10.53 -2.45 -26.45
N GLN A 34 9.59 -1.70 -25.84
CA GLN A 34 8.46 -1.09 -26.55
C GLN A 34 8.17 0.35 -26.12
N ASP A 35 9.17 1.02 -25.57
CA ASP A 35 9.12 2.45 -25.18
C ASP A 35 7.93 2.83 -24.26
N GLY A 36 7.42 1.86 -23.50
CA GLY A 36 6.30 2.05 -22.59
C GLY A 36 4.91 1.97 -23.22
N SER A 37 4.80 1.59 -24.51
CA SER A 37 3.50 1.35 -25.14
C SER A 37 2.72 0.25 -24.41
N GLY A 38 1.39 0.40 -24.32
CA GLY A 38 0.51 -0.57 -23.63
C GLY A 38 0.41 -0.40 -22.11
N LEU A 39 1.06 0.60 -21.51
CA LEU A 39 0.99 0.85 -20.06
C LEU A 39 -0.14 1.82 -19.65
N GLN A 40 -0.98 2.31 -20.57
CA GLN A 40 -1.99 3.33 -20.31
C GLN A 40 -2.96 2.95 -19.20
N ASP A 41 -3.35 1.69 -19.14
CA ASP A 41 -4.34 1.18 -18.20
C ASP A 41 -3.75 0.41 -17.01
N ILE A 42 -2.42 0.34 -16.86
CA ILE A 42 -1.75 -0.50 -15.85
C ILE A 42 -2.14 -0.13 -14.40
N CYS A 43 -2.61 1.08 -14.17
CA CYS A 43 -3.09 1.54 -12.86
C CYS A 43 -4.62 1.42 -12.71
N ASN A 44 -5.33 0.90 -13.72
CA ASN A 44 -6.76 0.65 -13.64
C ASN A 44 -7.02 -0.72 -12.96
N SER A 45 -7.86 -0.72 -11.92
CA SER A 45 -8.16 -1.94 -11.17
C SER A 45 -8.83 -3.04 -11.99
N ASN A 46 -9.63 -2.67 -13.00
CA ASN A 46 -10.26 -3.64 -13.91
C ASN A 46 -9.24 -4.25 -14.87
N TRP A 47 -8.28 -3.46 -15.34
CA TRP A 47 -7.18 -3.96 -16.17
C TRP A 47 -6.26 -4.89 -15.34
N LEU A 48 -5.91 -4.50 -14.10
CA LEU A 48 -5.11 -5.32 -13.18
C LEU A 48 -5.74 -6.69 -12.90
N LEU A 49 -7.08 -6.78 -12.94
CA LEU A 49 -7.76 -8.06 -12.75
C LEU A 49 -7.38 -9.09 -13.83
N ASN A 50 -6.96 -8.66 -15.03
CA ASN A 50 -6.52 -9.58 -16.07
C ASN A 50 -5.26 -10.34 -15.64
N ALA A 51 -4.31 -9.70 -14.96
CA ALA A 51 -3.13 -10.40 -14.43
C ALA A 51 -3.51 -11.48 -13.40
N TYR A 52 -4.50 -11.21 -12.54
CA TYR A 52 -5.02 -12.22 -11.62
C TYR A 52 -5.76 -13.34 -12.35
N ASN A 53 -6.45 -13.03 -13.46
CA ASN A 53 -7.12 -14.03 -14.29
C ASN A 53 -6.10 -14.93 -15.00
N GLU A 54 -4.95 -14.39 -15.45
CA GLU A 54 -3.89 -15.16 -16.12
C GLU A 54 -3.21 -16.18 -15.17
N VAL A 55 -3.15 -15.90 -13.88
CA VAL A 55 -2.53 -16.79 -12.89
C VAL A 55 -3.53 -17.69 -12.17
N THR A 56 -4.82 -17.64 -12.56
CA THR A 56 -5.87 -18.46 -11.95
C THR A 56 -6.56 -19.34 -13.01
N HIS A 57 -7.13 -20.45 -12.55
CA HIS A 57 -8.01 -21.28 -13.38
C HIS A 57 -9.46 -21.26 -12.83
N GLY A 58 -10.44 -21.54 -13.68
CA GLY A 58 -11.87 -21.60 -13.33
C GLY A 58 -12.79 -21.55 -14.54
N LYS A 59 -14.07 -21.90 -14.35
CA LYS A 59 -15.05 -22.24 -15.41
C LYS A 59 -15.38 -21.16 -16.45
N LYS A 60 -14.93 -19.92 -16.32
CA LYS A 60 -15.11 -18.87 -17.35
C LYS A 60 -13.83 -18.10 -17.54
N LYS A 61 -13.19 -18.28 -18.68
CA LYS A 61 -12.14 -17.36 -19.16
C LYS A 61 -12.81 -16.00 -19.40
N THR A 62 -12.44 -14.99 -18.61
CA THR A 62 -12.68 -13.59 -18.93
C THR A 62 -11.83 -13.20 -20.13
N LYS A 63 -12.19 -12.11 -20.79
CA LYS A 63 -11.46 -11.55 -21.92
C LYS A 63 -9.95 -11.57 -21.66
N ILE A 64 -9.20 -12.31 -22.45
CA ILE A 64 -7.75 -12.39 -22.38
C ILE A 64 -7.20 -11.08 -22.93
N VAL A 65 -6.20 -10.50 -22.27
CA VAL A 65 -5.38 -9.41 -22.81
C VAL A 65 -4.20 -10.07 -23.53
N PRO A 66 -4.14 -10.02 -24.88
CA PRO A 66 -3.17 -10.81 -25.64
C PRO A 66 -1.72 -10.57 -25.21
N GLU A 67 -1.36 -9.32 -24.97
CA GLU A 67 0.00 -8.92 -24.61
C GLU A 67 0.41 -9.44 -23.24
N LEU A 68 -0.51 -9.42 -22.27
CA LEU A 68 -0.27 -9.94 -20.93
C LEU A 68 -0.16 -11.47 -20.94
N HIS A 69 -0.98 -12.11 -21.78
CA HIS A 69 -0.91 -13.55 -22.02
C HIS A 69 0.43 -13.94 -22.65
N ALA A 70 0.87 -13.23 -23.67
CA ALA A 70 2.17 -13.45 -24.31
C ALA A 70 3.34 -13.29 -23.31
N THR A 71 3.30 -12.25 -22.48
CA THR A 71 4.29 -12.06 -21.40
C THR A 71 4.31 -13.25 -20.43
N ARG A 72 3.12 -13.76 -20.04
CA ARG A 72 3.02 -14.94 -19.19
C ARG A 72 3.63 -16.17 -19.84
N GLU A 73 3.28 -16.45 -21.09
CA GLU A 73 3.82 -17.59 -21.84
C GLU A 73 5.34 -17.52 -21.97
N ALA A 74 5.87 -16.34 -22.32
CA ALA A 74 7.30 -16.13 -22.53
C ALA A 74 8.14 -16.19 -21.24
N HIS A 75 7.61 -15.68 -20.12
CA HIS A 75 8.41 -15.46 -18.91
C HIS A 75 7.97 -16.28 -17.69
N MET A 76 6.80 -16.90 -17.76
CA MET A 76 6.27 -17.75 -16.69
C MET A 76 5.73 -19.08 -17.26
N PRO A 77 6.54 -19.84 -18.03
CA PRO A 77 6.05 -21.06 -18.68
C PRO A 77 5.63 -22.12 -17.66
N THR A 78 6.28 -22.15 -16.49
CA THR A 78 6.02 -23.10 -15.42
C THR A 78 5.58 -22.39 -14.13
N PHE A 79 4.29 -22.51 -13.78
CA PHE A 79 3.77 -22.12 -12.47
C PHE A 79 2.49 -22.89 -12.18
N THR A 80 2.18 -23.10 -10.91
CA THR A 80 0.93 -23.73 -10.50
C THR A 80 -0.16 -22.66 -10.45
N SER A 81 -1.15 -22.75 -11.34
CA SER A 81 -2.29 -21.84 -11.34
C SER A 81 -3.18 -22.07 -10.11
N VAL A 82 -3.81 -21.01 -9.62
CA VAL A 82 -4.63 -21.05 -8.41
C VAL A 82 -6.11 -21.15 -8.75
N ASP A 83 -6.85 -22.01 -8.03
CA ASP A 83 -8.31 -22.08 -8.19
C ASP A 83 -8.98 -20.74 -7.75
N ARG A 84 -9.77 -20.16 -8.66
CA ARG A 84 -10.49 -18.90 -8.47
C ARG A 84 -11.87 -19.08 -7.80
N ALA A 85 -12.34 -20.31 -7.59
CA ALA A 85 -13.66 -20.55 -7.05
C ALA A 85 -13.88 -19.84 -5.70
N GLY A 86 -14.95 -19.05 -5.59
CA GLY A 86 -15.31 -18.34 -4.37
C GLY A 86 -14.48 -17.09 -4.02
N ILE A 87 -13.30 -16.86 -4.64
CA ILE A 87 -12.43 -15.73 -4.28
C ILE A 87 -12.47 -14.55 -5.26
N LYS A 88 -13.26 -14.61 -6.33
CA LYS A 88 -13.28 -13.57 -7.38
C LYS A 88 -13.53 -12.16 -6.84
N GLN A 89 -14.49 -12.01 -5.91
CA GLN A 89 -14.81 -10.70 -5.32
C GLN A 89 -13.63 -10.16 -4.49
N ILE A 90 -12.91 -11.04 -3.80
CA ILE A 90 -11.74 -10.67 -3.00
C ILE A 90 -10.60 -10.21 -3.91
N LEU A 91 -10.36 -10.90 -5.03
CA LEU A 91 -9.36 -10.49 -6.02
C LEU A 91 -9.63 -9.09 -6.59
N LEU A 92 -10.89 -8.69 -6.77
CA LEU A 92 -11.24 -7.31 -7.15
C LEU A 92 -10.81 -6.28 -6.10
N TYR A 93 -10.90 -6.61 -4.82
CA TYR A 93 -10.40 -5.73 -3.75
C TYR A 93 -8.87 -5.64 -3.78
N GLU A 94 -8.18 -6.75 -4.01
CA GLU A 94 -6.71 -6.73 -4.16
C GLU A 94 -6.27 -5.90 -5.38
N CYS A 95 -6.98 -5.97 -6.51
CA CYS A 95 -6.71 -5.12 -7.67
C CYS A 95 -6.88 -3.62 -7.34
N ARG A 96 -7.93 -3.24 -6.62
CA ARG A 96 -8.13 -1.85 -6.17
C ARG A 96 -7.03 -1.39 -5.22
N ASN A 97 -6.63 -2.25 -4.28
CA ASN A 97 -5.51 -1.98 -3.38
C ASN A 97 -4.21 -1.81 -4.16
N LEU A 98 -3.94 -2.69 -5.14
CA LEU A 98 -2.74 -2.62 -5.96
C LEU A 98 -2.69 -1.33 -6.77
N ALA A 99 -3.80 -0.92 -7.41
CA ALA A 99 -3.92 0.35 -8.12
C ALA A 99 -3.62 1.55 -7.20
N ALA A 100 -4.25 1.58 -6.02
CA ALA A 100 -4.03 2.64 -5.03
C ALA A 100 -2.59 2.69 -4.53
N VAL A 101 -1.99 1.52 -4.23
CA VAL A 101 -0.59 1.44 -3.79
C VAL A 101 0.37 1.91 -4.88
N THR A 102 0.10 1.57 -6.15
CA THR A 102 0.92 2.02 -7.29
C THR A 102 0.89 3.53 -7.43
N ALA A 103 -0.31 4.11 -7.48
CA ALA A 103 -0.48 5.57 -7.58
C ALA A 103 0.16 6.29 -6.39
N THR A 104 -0.06 5.80 -5.17
CA THR A 104 0.52 6.38 -3.95
C THR A 104 2.04 6.29 -3.95
N ASN A 105 2.63 5.17 -4.38
CA ASN A 105 4.08 5.00 -4.44
C ASN A 105 4.72 6.01 -5.40
N ILE A 106 4.13 6.18 -6.59
CA ILE A 106 4.61 7.15 -7.58
C ILE A 106 4.49 8.56 -7.01
N TRP A 107 3.29 8.96 -6.56
CA TRP A 107 3.05 10.29 -6.01
C TRP A 107 3.97 10.66 -4.84
N MET A 108 4.15 9.75 -3.87
CA MET A 108 4.95 10.04 -2.67
C MET A 108 6.46 10.09 -2.93
N HIS A 109 6.93 9.34 -3.93
CA HIS A 109 8.37 9.11 -4.07
C HIS A 109 8.99 9.71 -5.33
N PHE A 110 8.21 10.11 -6.33
CA PHE A 110 8.73 10.56 -7.61
C PHE A 110 9.66 11.79 -7.47
N ARG A 111 9.22 12.83 -6.77
CA ARG A 111 10.07 14.01 -6.50
C ARG A 111 11.38 13.66 -5.79
N ARG A 112 11.31 12.78 -4.82
CA ARG A 112 12.51 12.30 -4.11
C ARG A 112 13.46 11.54 -5.04
N ARG A 113 12.90 10.79 -5.98
CA ARG A 113 13.67 10.05 -7.00
C ARG A 113 14.32 11.01 -7.98
N LEU A 114 13.61 12.03 -8.45
CA LEU A 114 14.17 13.13 -9.26
C LEU A 114 15.33 13.82 -8.53
N LEU A 115 15.16 14.21 -7.28
CA LEU A 115 16.24 14.81 -6.50
C LEU A 115 17.43 13.86 -6.33
N SER A 116 17.19 12.57 -6.15
CA SER A 116 18.26 11.57 -6.09
C SER A 116 18.99 11.42 -7.42
N HIS A 117 18.26 11.52 -8.54
CA HIS A 117 18.81 11.50 -9.88
C HIS A 117 19.68 12.74 -10.14
N VAL A 118 19.18 13.94 -9.87
CA VAL A 118 19.94 15.20 -9.99
C VAL A 118 21.21 15.15 -9.15
N ARG A 119 21.14 14.66 -7.90
CA ARG A 119 22.32 14.48 -7.05
C ARG A 119 23.34 13.51 -7.62
N ARG A 120 22.91 12.52 -8.36
CA ARG A 120 23.77 11.57 -9.04
C ARG A 120 24.49 12.22 -10.21
N VAL A 121 23.73 12.88 -11.09
CA VAL A 121 24.29 13.53 -12.29
C VAL A 121 25.28 14.64 -11.92
N PHE A 122 24.95 15.45 -10.94
CA PHE A 122 25.81 16.51 -10.44
C PHE A 122 26.68 16.07 -9.25
N ALA A 123 27.00 14.77 -9.15
CA ALA A 123 27.86 14.30 -8.06
C ALA A 123 29.27 14.92 -8.17
N LEU A 124 29.80 15.33 -7.03
CA LEU A 124 31.24 15.67 -6.92
C LEU A 124 31.98 14.45 -6.35
N PRO A 125 33.25 14.27 -6.72
CA PRO A 125 34.14 13.34 -6.03
C PRO A 125 34.12 13.59 -4.51
N ASP A 126 34.20 12.54 -3.72
CA ASP A 126 34.15 12.65 -2.25
C ASP A 126 35.24 13.55 -1.67
N ALA A 127 36.43 13.57 -2.31
CA ALA A 127 37.51 14.46 -1.94
C ALA A 127 37.11 15.92 -2.06
N ASP A 128 36.57 16.32 -3.22
CA ASP A 128 36.15 17.69 -3.50
C ASP A 128 34.94 18.10 -2.62
N PHE A 129 34.01 17.19 -2.36
CA PHE A 129 32.89 17.48 -1.48
C PHE A 129 33.32 17.72 -0.03
N LYS A 130 34.35 17.02 0.46
CA LYS A 130 34.89 17.20 1.82
C LYS A 130 35.52 18.57 2.01
N THR A 131 36.16 19.13 0.98
CA THR A 131 36.81 20.45 1.05
C THR A 131 35.86 21.62 1.09
N LEU A 132 34.59 21.43 0.67
CA LEU A 132 33.55 22.50 0.68
C LEU A 132 33.28 22.98 2.09
N SER A 133 33.13 24.31 2.26
CA SER A 133 32.62 24.92 3.49
C SER A 133 31.14 24.54 3.73
N HIS A 134 30.64 24.80 4.93
CA HIS A 134 29.27 24.56 5.28
C HIS A 134 28.31 25.36 4.36
N ASP A 135 28.61 26.60 4.06
CA ASP A 135 27.78 27.47 3.21
C ASP A 135 27.81 27.03 1.75
N GLN A 136 28.96 26.60 1.24
CA GLN A 136 29.08 26.02 -0.10
C GLN A 136 28.26 24.74 -0.23
N LYS A 137 28.29 23.86 0.78
CA LYS A 137 27.45 22.65 0.83
C LYS A 137 25.97 22.99 0.85
N ARG A 138 25.59 24.03 1.61
CA ARG A 138 24.20 24.54 1.66
C ARG A 138 23.73 25.12 0.32
N THR A 139 24.53 25.98 -0.29
CA THR A 139 24.25 26.60 -1.59
C THR A 139 24.10 25.54 -2.67
N ARG A 140 25.04 24.59 -2.74
CA ARG A 140 24.94 23.45 -3.65
C ARG A 140 23.68 22.64 -3.44
N ARG A 141 23.31 22.31 -2.19
CA ARG A 141 22.07 21.59 -1.89
C ARG A 141 20.84 22.33 -2.40
N LEU A 142 20.79 23.65 -2.23
CA LEU A 142 19.70 24.50 -2.71
C LEU A 142 19.64 24.53 -4.24
N ARG A 143 20.80 24.62 -4.93
CA ARG A 143 20.89 24.53 -6.39
C ARG A 143 20.26 23.21 -6.89
N LEU A 144 20.71 22.07 -6.36
CA LEU A 144 20.22 20.74 -6.77
C LEU A 144 18.72 20.57 -6.49
N MET A 145 18.20 21.16 -5.40
CA MET A 145 16.76 21.15 -5.12
C MET A 145 15.98 21.97 -6.16
N LYS A 146 16.50 23.16 -6.55
CA LYS A 146 15.88 24.01 -7.60
C LYS A 146 15.83 23.26 -8.95
N ILE A 147 16.94 22.63 -9.35
CA ILE A 147 16.99 21.83 -10.58
C ILE A 147 15.97 20.67 -10.53
N ALA A 148 15.89 19.95 -9.43
CA ALA A 148 14.92 18.87 -9.27
C ALA A 148 13.46 19.36 -9.25
N ASP A 149 13.21 20.55 -8.70
CA ASP A 149 11.90 21.20 -8.74
C ASP A 149 11.52 21.63 -10.17
N ASP A 150 12.47 22.13 -10.95
CA ASP A 150 12.24 22.51 -12.34
C ASP A 150 12.02 21.31 -13.25
N LEU A 151 12.70 20.19 -13.00
CA LEU A 151 12.39 18.92 -13.66
C LEU A 151 10.94 18.47 -13.37
N ALA A 152 10.40 18.80 -12.21
CA ALA A 152 9.05 18.45 -11.79
C ALA A 152 7.99 19.47 -12.21
N ARG A 153 8.31 20.55 -12.96
CA ARG A 153 7.40 21.59 -13.41
C ARG A 153 7.13 21.51 -14.90
N PRO A 154 6.02 22.09 -15.38
CA PRO A 154 5.81 22.26 -16.82
C PRO A 154 6.89 23.16 -17.44
N SER A 155 7.21 22.91 -18.71
CA SER A 155 8.18 23.72 -19.45
C SER A 155 7.78 25.19 -19.58
N SER A 156 6.47 25.47 -19.50
CA SER A 156 5.89 26.84 -19.60
C SER A 156 6.04 27.66 -18.31
N GLU A 157 6.31 27.04 -17.17
CA GLU A 157 6.48 27.78 -15.92
C GLU A 157 7.89 28.37 -15.78
N ALA A 158 7.98 29.54 -15.11
CA ALA A 158 9.25 30.18 -14.81
C ALA A 158 10.17 29.24 -14.05
N ARG A 159 11.37 29.02 -14.59
CA ARG A 159 12.36 28.12 -14.01
C ARG A 159 13.08 28.78 -12.84
N ARG A 160 13.31 27.99 -11.81
CA ARG A 160 14.02 28.40 -10.58
C ARG A 160 15.52 28.07 -10.62
N SER A 161 15.96 27.36 -11.65
CA SER A 161 17.37 26.97 -11.81
C SER A 161 18.25 28.21 -11.91
N PRO A 162 19.38 28.23 -11.21
CA PRO A 162 20.17 29.46 -11.01
C PRO A 162 20.99 29.88 -12.22
N SER A 163 21.28 28.99 -13.17
CA SER A 163 22.07 29.28 -14.37
C SER A 163 21.35 28.85 -15.65
N GLU A 164 21.75 29.44 -16.80
CA GLU A 164 21.26 29.04 -18.10
C GLU A 164 21.68 27.61 -18.47
N GLU A 165 22.84 27.19 -18.05
CA GLU A 165 23.30 25.80 -18.21
C GLU A 165 22.39 24.82 -17.50
N ASP A 166 22.00 25.12 -16.24
CA ASP A 166 21.06 24.29 -15.48
C ASP A 166 19.70 24.23 -16.18
N LYS A 167 19.23 25.33 -16.74
CA LYS A 167 17.94 25.41 -17.46
C LYS A 167 17.97 24.58 -18.75
N THR A 168 19.08 24.69 -19.51
CA THR A 168 19.30 23.89 -20.72
C THR A 168 19.34 22.41 -20.40
N TRP A 169 20.08 22.02 -19.38
CA TRP A 169 20.15 20.63 -18.91
C TRP A 169 18.75 20.13 -18.50
N VAL A 170 18.00 20.91 -17.74
CA VAL A 170 16.63 20.56 -17.33
C VAL A 170 15.73 20.29 -18.55
N THR A 171 15.85 21.10 -19.62
CA THR A 171 15.05 20.90 -20.84
C THR A 171 15.37 19.55 -21.51
N VAL A 172 16.64 19.29 -21.72
CA VAL A 172 17.11 18.05 -22.36
C VAL A 172 16.73 16.84 -21.50
N GLU A 173 16.91 16.94 -20.20
CA GLU A 173 16.65 15.83 -19.29
C GLU A 173 15.15 15.53 -19.13
N ARG A 174 14.29 16.54 -19.17
CA ARG A 174 12.83 16.38 -19.18
C ARG A 174 12.35 15.61 -20.39
N ASP A 175 12.86 15.96 -21.56
CA ASP A 175 12.55 15.28 -22.82
C ASP A 175 13.03 13.82 -22.76
N ARG A 176 14.28 13.59 -22.37
CA ARG A 176 14.86 12.25 -22.20
C ARG A 176 14.06 11.37 -21.26
N LEU A 177 13.61 11.92 -20.13
CA LEU A 177 12.79 11.21 -19.15
C LEU A 177 11.32 11.08 -19.58
N GLY A 178 10.89 11.77 -20.64
CA GLY A 178 9.51 11.78 -21.13
C GLY A 178 8.54 12.46 -20.16
N ILE A 179 9.00 13.41 -19.33
CA ILE A 179 8.14 14.08 -18.34
C ILE A 179 7.15 15.01 -19.03
N ASP A 180 7.55 15.74 -20.05
CA ASP A 180 6.67 16.65 -20.79
C ASP A 180 5.57 15.88 -21.53
N THR A 181 5.89 14.73 -22.11
CA THR A 181 4.89 13.83 -22.72
C THR A 181 3.92 13.27 -21.70
N ALA A 182 4.39 12.95 -20.49
CA ALA A 182 3.56 12.45 -19.40
C ALA A 182 2.50 13.48 -18.93
N VAL A 183 2.75 14.76 -19.14
CA VAL A 183 1.90 15.89 -18.73
C VAL A 183 1.55 16.80 -19.90
N ALA A 184 1.41 16.25 -21.10
CA ALA A 184 1.09 17.01 -22.32
C ALA A 184 -0.18 17.87 -22.16
N ASP A 185 -1.17 17.37 -21.41
CA ASP A 185 -2.42 18.07 -21.10
C ASP A 185 -2.30 18.91 -19.82
N TRP A 186 -1.17 19.57 -19.61
CA TRP A 186 -0.96 20.38 -18.41
C TRP A 186 -1.90 21.59 -18.39
N ASP A 187 -2.88 21.53 -17.51
CA ASP A 187 -3.95 22.52 -17.35
C ASP A 187 -3.69 23.51 -16.18
N GLY A 188 -2.43 23.77 -15.86
CA GLY A 188 -2.01 24.62 -14.73
C GLY A 188 -2.08 23.95 -13.36
N LYS A 189 -2.47 22.69 -13.30
CA LYS A 189 -2.49 21.93 -12.03
C LYS A 189 -1.09 21.49 -11.61
N PRO A 190 -0.82 21.34 -10.30
CA PRO A 190 0.49 20.91 -9.82
C PRO A 190 0.81 19.47 -10.24
N LEU A 191 2.10 19.16 -10.38
CA LEU A 191 2.58 17.82 -10.76
C LEU A 191 1.96 16.69 -9.92
N GLU A 192 1.74 16.94 -8.63
CA GLU A 192 1.12 15.95 -7.73
C GLU A 192 -0.30 15.56 -8.17
N TYR A 193 -1.02 16.46 -8.79
CA TYR A 193 -2.33 16.16 -9.37
C TYR A 193 -2.19 15.17 -10.53
N HIS A 194 -1.28 15.43 -11.46
CA HIS A 194 -1.03 14.55 -12.62
C HIS A 194 -0.52 13.18 -12.19
N MET A 195 0.39 13.13 -11.21
CA MET A 195 0.88 11.86 -10.64
C MET A 195 -0.22 11.03 -9.98
N LYS A 196 -1.26 11.66 -9.42
CA LYS A 196 -2.42 10.96 -8.86
C LYS A 196 -3.39 10.52 -9.95
N ALA A 197 -3.61 11.37 -10.95
CA ALA A 197 -4.59 11.13 -12.02
C ALA A 197 -4.08 10.11 -13.06
N LYS A 198 -2.81 10.22 -13.46
CA LYS A 198 -2.18 9.40 -14.51
C LYS A 198 -0.80 8.87 -14.05
N PRO A 199 -0.72 8.09 -12.96
CA PRO A 199 0.57 7.65 -12.39
C PRO A 199 1.40 6.83 -13.36
N GLN A 200 0.78 6.08 -14.27
CA GLN A 200 1.45 5.24 -15.27
C GLN A 200 2.38 6.03 -16.21
N CYS A 201 2.06 7.29 -16.51
CA CYS A 201 2.86 8.12 -17.40
C CYS A 201 4.27 8.40 -16.86
N PHE A 202 4.48 8.25 -15.56
CA PHE A 202 5.78 8.47 -14.91
C PHE A 202 6.64 7.20 -14.80
N LEU A 203 6.15 6.05 -15.24
CA LEU A 203 6.88 4.77 -15.15
C LEU A 203 8.14 4.77 -16.01
N ARG A 204 8.11 5.41 -17.21
CA ARG A 204 9.29 5.53 -18.07
C ARG A 204 10.42 6.29 -17.37
N ALA A 205 10.13 7.48 -16.83
CA ALA A 205 11.11 8.25 -16.08
C ALA A 205 11.68 7.46 -14.89
N MET A 206 10.82 6.75 -14.17
CA MET A 206 11.25 5.90 -13.06
C MET A 206 12.14 4.75 -13.50
N HIS A 207 11.87 4.14 -14.65
CA HIS A 207 12.68 3.06 -15.22
C HIS A 207 14.07 3.57 -15.58
N LEU A 208 14.17 4.65 -16.36
CA LEU A 208 15.44 5.24 -16.77
C LEU A 208 16.30 5.62 -15.56
N MET A 209 15.74 6.36 -14.59
CA MET A 209 16.44 6.71 -13.36
C MET A 209 16.88 5.48 -12.54
N THR A 210 16.14 4.37 -12.61
CA THR A 210 16.47 3.15 -11.88
C THR A 210 17.60 2.39 -12.59
N ALA A 211 17.54 2.26 -13.92
CA ALA A 211 18.57 1.62 -14.73
C ALA A 211 19.94 2.30 -14.55
N GLU A 212 19.96 3.63 -14.58
CA GLU A 212 21.17 4.39 -14.36
C GLU A 212 21.76 4.22 -12.93
N ARG A 213 20.89 4.16 -11.91
CA ARG A 213 21.35 3.88 -10.55
C ARG A 213 21.95 2.48 -10.42
N GLU A 214 21.37 1.53 -11.11
CA GLU A 214 21.83 0.14 -11.13
C GLU A 214 23.17 0.02 -11.84
N ALA A 215 23.35 0.72 -12.97
CA ALA A 215 24.62 0.83 -13.67
C ALA A 215 25.74 1.42 -12.79
N ASP A 216 25.41 2.35 -11.90
CA ASP A 216 26.34 2.92 -10.92
C ASP A 216 26.58 2.00 -9.69
N GLY A 217 26.05 0.77 -9.67
CA GLY A 217 26.14 -0.14 -8.52
C GLY A 217 25.33 0.31 -7.30
N ARG A 218 24.38 1.25 -7.45
CA ARG A 218 23.53 1.76 -6.37
C ARG A 218 22.23 0.99 -6.29
N ALA A 219 21.64 0.94 -5.09
CA ALA A 219 20.36 0.26 -4.89
C ALA A 219 19.27 0.82 -5.82
N ALA A 220 18.68 -0.06 -6.62
CA ALA A 220 17.59 0.24 -7.55
C ALA A 220 16.29 0.64 -6.82
N PHE A 221 15.47 1.48 -7.47
CA PHE A 221 14.13 1.79 -7.01
C PHE A 221 13.14 0.68 -7.41
N ALA A 222 12.11 0.46 -6.61
CA ALA A 222 11.00 -0.39 -7.03
C ALA A 222 10.20 0.33 -8.13
N LEU A 223 10.12 -0.24 -9.34
CA LEU A 223 9.39 0.33 -10.47
C LEU A 223 7.88 0.17 -10.28
N PHE A 224 7.46 -1.06 -10.05
CA PHE A 224 6.06 -1.43 -9.85
C PHE A 224 5.92 -2.25 -8.57
N PRO A 225 4.75 -2.20 -7.89
CA PRO A 225 4.56 -2.97 -6.66
C PRO A 225 4.78 -4.47 -6.88
N LEU A 226 5.71 -5.04 -6.13
CA LEU A 226 5.97 -6.47 -6.09
C LEU A 226 5.65 -7.01 -4.70
N ARG A 227 4.83 -8.02 -4.62
CA ARG A 227 4.55 -8.70 -3.36
C ARG A 227 5.74 -9.58 -2.98
N ARG A 228 6.65 -9.06 -2.17
CA ARG A 228 7.84 -9.81 -1.72
C ARG A 228 7.59 -10.67 -0.48
N THR A 229 6.72 -10.18 0.41
CA THR A 229 6.45 -10.86 1.68
C THR A 229 5.64 -12.12 1.45
N LEU A 230 6.14 -13.24 1.89
CA LEU A 230 5.50 -14.56 1.81
C LEU A 230 4.45 -14.79 2.91
N VAL A 231 4.32 -13.86 3.85
CA VAL A 231 3.29 -13.89 4.88
C VAL A 231 1.98 -13.32 4.35
N PRO A 232 0.85 -14.01 4.49
CA PRO A 232 -0.45 -13.49 4.10
C PRO A 232 -0.78 -12.15 4.77
N ARG A 233 -1.41 -11.25 4.03
CA ARG A 233 -1.95 -9.98 4.56
C ARG A 233 -3.42 -10.13 4.90
N HIS A 234 -3.91 -9.17 5.65
CA HIS A 234 -5.34 -9.02 5.84
C HIS A 234 -6.02 -8.73 4.50
N ILE A 235 -6.95 -9.57 4.13
CA ILE A 235 -7.83 -9.39 2.96
C ILE A 235 -9.25 -9.08 3.42
N ARG A 236 -9.98 -8.34 2.59
CA ARG A 236 -11.33 -7.85 2.93
C ARG A 236 -12.39 -8.87 2.54
N PHE A 237 -13.30 -9.12 3.49
CA PHE A 237 -14.53 -9.86 3.29
C PHE A 237 -15.72 -8.94 3.52
N ASP A 238 -16.60 -8.84 2.55
CA ASP A 238 -17.95 -8.29 2.68
C ASP A 238 -18.98 -9.39 2.47
N GLN A 239 -20.24 -9.06 2.54
CA GLN A 239 -21.34 -10.01 2.37
C GLN A 239 -21.24 -10.81 1.06
N LYS A 240 -20.88 -10.14 -0.06
CA LYS A 240 -20.78 -10.80 -1.36
C LYS A 240 -19.61 -11.79 -1.40
N ALA A 241 -18.46 -11.39 -0.86
CA ALA A 241 -17.30 -12.26 -0.77
C ALA A 241 -17.56 -13.50 0.09
N LEU A 242 -18.27 -13.33 1.23
CA LEU A 242 -18.66 -14.45 2.09
C LEU A 242 -19.65 -15.39 1.40
N ARG A 243 -20.70 -14.85 0.75
CA ARG A 243 -21.66 -15.67 0.00
C ARG A 243 -20.99 -16.46 -1.13
N ASP A 244 -20.12 -15.80 -1.91
CA ASP A 244 -19.41 -16.45 -3.01
C ASP A 244 -18.48 -17.56 -2.48
N LEU A 245 -17.81 -17.35 -1.35
CA LEU A 245 -16.86 -18.29 -0.77
C LEU A 245 -17.55 -19.47 -0.07
N LEU A 246 -18.50 -19.19 0.79
CA LEU A 246 -19.17 -20.18 1.64
C LEU A 246 -20.41 -20.78 1.01
N LYS A 247 -20.78 -20.31 -0.19
CA LYS A 247 -22.03 -20.69 -0.90
C LYS A 247 -23.30 -20.43 -0.05
N LEU A 248 -23.23 -19.44 0.83
CA LEU A 248 -24.35 -19.07 1.71
C LEU A 248 -25.50 -18.49 0.90
N GLY A 249 -26.71 -18.93 1.17
CA GLY A 249 -27.95 -18.35 0.64
C GLY A 249 -28.15 -18.55 -0.87
N ALA A 250 -27.68 -19.66 -1.43
CA ALA A 250 -28.32 -20.23 -2.60
C ALA A 250 -29.66 -20.86 -2.15
N SER A 251 -30.63 -20.01 -1.71
CA SER A 251 -31.99 -20.51 -1.53
C SER A 251 -32.42 -21.08 -2.87
N GLU A 252 -33.07 -22.24 -2.85
CA GLU A 252 -33.59 -22.95 -4.05
C GLU A 252 -34.42 -22.03 -4.97
N HIS A 253 -34.99 -20.96 -4.42
CA HIS A 253 -35.71 -19.92 -5.16
C HIS A 253 -34.87 -19.07 -6.11
N ALA A 254 -33.56 -18.88 -5.85
CA ALA A 254 -32.67 -18.12 -6.73
C ALA A 254 -32.12 -18.99 -7.87
N ILE A 255 -32.00 -20.31 -7.64
CA ILE A 255 -31.59 -21.29 -8.63
C ILE A 255 -32.71 -21.48 -9.64
N THR A 256 -33.97 -21.66 -9.18
CA THR A 256 -35.14 -21.80 -10.05
C THR A 256 -35.42 -20.56 -10.90
N LYS A 257 -35.20 -19.33 -10.40
CA LYS A 257 -35.31 -18.11 -11.23
C LYS A 257 -34.21 -17.96 -12.29
N ARG A 258 -33.01 -18.45 -12.03
CA ARG A 258 -31.92 -18.43 -13.02
C ARG A 258 -32.09 -19.50 -14.08
N ASP A 259 -32.57 -20.67 -13.70
CA ASP A 259 -32.80 -21.77 -14.62
C ASP A 259 -34.06 -21.55 -15.48
N SER A 260 -35.12 -20.95 -14.90
CA SER A 260 -36.29 -20.54 -15.67
C SER A 260 -36.01 -19.37 -16.62
N ALA A 261 -35.13 -18.43 -16.26
CA ALA A 261 -34.69 -17.37 -17.18
C ALA A 261 -33.75 -17.89 -18.31
N LYS A 262 -33.00 -18.98 -18.06
CA LYS A 262 -32.23 -19.66 -19.10
C LYS A 262 -33.11 -20.51 -20.02
N ARG A 263 -34.08 -21.24 -19.49
CA ARG A 263 -35.03 -22.02 -20.31
C ARG A 263 -35.85 -21.11 -21.23
N ARG A 264 -36.35 -19.95 -20.74
CA ARG A 264 -37.05 -18.98 -21.60
C ARG A 264 -36.23 -18.39 -22.73
N LYS A 265 -34.90 -18.36 -22.63
CA LYS A 265 -33.99 -17.89 -23.70
C LYS A 265 -33.69 -18.95 -24.77
N THR A 266 -33.92 -20.22 -24.47
CA THR A 266 -33.74 -21.33 -25.42
C THR A 266 -35.01 -21.71 -26.18
N GLU A 267 -36.20 -21.28 -25.72
CA GLU A 267 -37.48 -21.66 -26.33
C GLU A 267 -38.07 -20.59 -27.28
N THR A 268 -37.54 -19.38 -27.35
CA THR A 268 -37.97 -18.36 -28.32
C THR A 268 -36.89 -18.14 -29.38
N GLY A 269 -36.90 -19.03 -30.38
CA GLY A 269 -36.32 -18.75 -31.67
C GLY A 269 -37.14 -17.66 -32.39
N HIS A 270 -36.37 -16.70 -32.98
CA HIS A 270 -36.80 -15.72 -33.96
C HIS A 270 -38.12 -14.94 -33.74
N VAL A 271 -37.99 -13.68 -33.35
CA VAL A 271 -38.72 -12.55 -33.95
C VAL A 271 -37.87 -11.28 -33.78
N ASP A 272 -37.56 -10.66 -34.90
CA ASP A 272 -36.99 -9.31 -34.97
C ASP A 272 -37.97 -8.28 -34.44
N LEU A 273 -37.58 -7.51 -33.44
CA LEU A 273 -38.22 -6.25 -33.07
C LEU A 273 -37.20 -5.31 -32.40
N GLU A 274 -37.26 -4.07 -32.85
CA GLU A 274 -36.41 -2.92 -32.51
C GLU A 274 -36.13 -2.74 -31.01
N PRO A 275 -34.99 -2.13 -30.63
CA PRO A 275 -34.62 -1.95 -29.22
C PRO A 275 -35.37 -0.77 -28.59
N GLN A 276 -36.59 -0.98 -28.12
CA GLN A 276 -37.15 -0.07 -27.13
C GLN A 276 -36.41 -0.16 -25.82
N GLN A 277 -35.78 0.94 -25.44
CA GLN A 277 -35.12 1.15 -24.16
C GLN A 277 -36.12 1.03 -23.00
N GLN A 278 -36.47 -0.16 -22.59
CA GLN A 278 -37.10 -0.38 -21.28
C GLN A 278 -36.03 -0.21 -20.19
N LYS A 279 -35.98 0.97 -19.60
CA LYS A 279 -35.39 1.19 -18.27
C LYS A 279 -36.08 0.25 -17.27
N ARG A 280 -35.51 -0.94 -17.04
CA ARG A 280 -35.92 -1.82 -15.95
C ARG A 280 -35.73 -1.05 -14.65
N SER A 281 -36.82 -0.58 -14.05
CA SER A 281 -36.85 -0.10 -12.68
C SER A 281 -36.36 -1.25 -11.78
N ARG A 282 -35.16 -1.14 -11.26
CA ARG A 282 -34.69 -2.00 -10.17
C ARG A 282 -35.56 -1.64 -8.96
N THR A 283 -36.59 -2.42 -8.70
CA THR A 283 -37.31 -2.36 -7.43
C THR A 283 -36.30 -2.51 -6.31
N ARG A 284 -36.07 -1.42 -5.55
CA ARG A 284 -35.22 -1.44 -4.37
C ARG A 284 -35.85 -2.38 -3.36
N ARG A 285 -35.16 -3.47 -3.02
CA ARG A 285 -35.58 -4.34 -1.91
C ARG A 285 -35.71 -3.51 -0.62
N PRO A 286 -36.68 -3.83 0.26
CA PRO A 286 -36.81 -3.18 1.55
C PRO A 286 -35.49 -3.19 2.32
N LYS A 287 -35.17 -2.09 3.01
CA LYS A 287 -33.93 -1.99 3.78
C LYS A 287 -33.80 -3.04 4.87
N GLU A 288 -34.90 -3.43 5.46
CA GLU A 288 -35.01 -4.43 6.53
C GLU A 288 -34.57 -5.80 6.07
N GLU A 289 -35.10 -6.34 4.96
CA GLU A 289 -34.68 -7.62 4.38
C GLU A 289 -33.16 -7.65 4.06
N MET A 290 -32.61 -6.51 3.64
CA MET A 290 -31.17 -6.42 3.36
C MET A 290 -30.32 -6.45 4.63
N VAL A 291 -30.82 -6.00 5.77
CA VAL A 291 -30.12 -6.03 7.06
C VAL A 291 -30.13 -7.45 7.62
N ASP A 292 -31.27 -8.14 7.56
CA ASP A 292 -31.43 -9.51 8.04
C ASP A 292 -30.53 -10.49 7.26
N GLU A 293 -30.51 -10.39 5.92
CA GLU A 293 -29.62 -11.18 5.09
C GLU A 293 -28.11 -10.95 5.41
N LYS A 294 -27.76 -9.73 5.80
CA LYS A 294 -26.39 -9.42 6.22
C LYS A 294 -26.09 -10.02 7.59
N ALA A 295 -27.00 -9.82 8.53
CA ALA A 295 -26.88 -10.35 9.89
C ALA A 295 -26.71 -11.87 9.88
N GLN A 296 -27.48 -12.59 9.07
CA GLN A 296 -27.36 -14.01 8.90
C GLN A 296 -25.99 -14.42 8.34
N ALA A 297 -25.57 -13.84 7.20
CA ALA A 297 -24.31 -14.21 6.56
C ALA A 297 -23.07 -13.96 7.46
N PHE A 298 -23.10 -12.91 8.28
CA PHE A 298 -22.00 -12.62 9.20
C PHE A 298 -22.12 -13.39 10.51
N GLY A 299 -23.34 -13.68 10.99
CA GLY A 299 -23.58 -14.47 12.19
C GLY A 299 -23.08 -15.91 12.07
N GLU A 300 -23.06 -16.48 10.86
CA GLU A 300 -22.50 -17.81 10.61
C GLU A 300 -20.97 -17.86 10.72
N VAL A 301 -20.29 -16.70 10.63
CA VAL A 301 -18.83 -16.61 10.55
C VAL A 301 -18.23 -15.94 11.79
N LEU A 302 -18.94 -14.98 12.38
CA LEU A 302 -18.45 -14.13 13.45
C LEU A 302 -19.41 -14.17 14.64
N ASP A 303 -18.87 -14.44 15.82
CA ASP A 303 -19.58 -14.15 17.07
C ASP A 303 -19.42 -12.67 17.41
N LEU A 304 -20.40 -11.86 16.94
CA LEU A 304 -20.38 -10.42 17.19
C LEU A 304 -20.66 -10.06 18.66
N HIS A 305 -21.29 -10.95 19.44
CA HIS A 305 -21.49 -10.76 20.86
C HIS A 305 -20.15 -10.91 21.63
N ALA A 306 -19.37 -11.93 21.27
CA ALA A 306 -18.03 -12.12 21.84
C ALA A 306 -17.06 -11.00 21.45
N ALA A 307 -17.31 -10.30 20.34
CA ALA A 307 -16.47 -9.18 19.91
C ALA A 307 -16.56 -7.94 20.80
N LYS A 308 -17.51 -7.89 21.76
CA LYS A 308 -17.69 -6.78 22.72
C LYS A 308 -17.61 -5.40 22.07
N LEU A 309 -18.31 -5.22 20.96
CA LEU A 309 -18.42 -3.92 20.29
C LEU A 309 -18.94 -2.87 21.29
N ARG A 310 -18.39 -1.67 21.26
CA ARG A 310 -18.90 -0.59 22.10
C ARG A 310 -20.34 -0.29 21.69
N GLN A 311 -21.18 0.07 22.65
CA GLN A 311 -22.61 0.34 22.43
C GLN A 311 -22.91 1.34 21.31
N ARG A 312 -21.96 2.22 20.98
CA ARG A 312 -22.07 3.21 19.90
C ARG A 312 -21.46 2.77 18.56
N ASP A 313 -20.74 1.66 18.52
CA ASP A 313 -20.06 1.19 17.32
C ASP A 313 -21.06 0.45 16.43
N ARG A 314 -21.20 0.90 15.18
CA ARG A 314 -22.01 0.21 14.17
C ARG A 314 -21.11 -0.61 13.27
N PHE A 315 -21.32 -1.90 13.23
CA PHE A 315 -20.60 -2.80 12.33
C PHE A 315 -20.97 -2.52 10.87
N ASN A 316 -19.95 -2.33 10.01
CA ASN A 316 -20.15 -1.97 8.60
C ASN A 316 -20.32 -3.17 7.66
N TRP A 317 -20.66 -4.33 8.19
CA TRP A 317 -20.82 -5.57 7.44
C TRP A 317 -19.61 -5.90 6.55
N ALA A 318 -18.43 -5.65 7.07
CA ALA A 318 -17.16 -6.02 6.46
C ALA A 318 -16.09 -6.22 7.52
N PHE A 319 -15.23 -7.19 7.29
CA PHE A 319 -14.03 -7.40 8.11
C PHE A 319 -12.82 -7.67 7.23
N THR A 320 -11.65 -7.58 7.82
CA THR A 320 -10.41 -8.00 7.19
C THR A 320 -9.73 -9.06 8.05
N THR A 321 -9.16 -10.07 7.41
CA THR A 321 -8.44 -11.13 8.10
C THR A 321 -7.23 -11.61 7.29
N ASP A 322 -6.21 -12.04 8.01
CA ASP A 322 -5.09 -12.79 7.46
C ASP A 322 -5.22 -14.31 7.73
N GLY A 323 -6.39 -14.73 8.22
CA GLY A 323 -6.72 -16.12 8.59
C GLY A 323 -6.34 -16.50 10.03
N VAL A 324 -5.78 -15.58 10.81
CA VAL A 324 -5.49 -15.76 12.26
C VAL A 324 -6.22 -14.73 13.10
N CYS A 325 -6.17 -13.47 12.71
CA CYS A 325 -6.89 -12.41 13.41
C CYS A 325 -7.93 -11.77 12.50
N VAL A 326 -8.97 -11.22 13.10
CA VAL A 326 -10.06 -10.53 12.43
C VAL A 326 -10.08 -9.07 12.88
N ARG A 327 -10.20 -8.15 11.92
CA ARG A 327 -10.41 -6.72 12.17
C ARG A 327 -11.80 -6.34 11.67
N LEU A 328 -12.68 -6.03 12.57
CA LEU A 328 -14.03 -5.58 12.25
C LEU A 328 -13.99 -4.12 11.78
N GLN A 329 -14.72 -3.80 10.72
CA GLN A 329 -14.91 -2.44 10.27
C GLN A 329 -16.16 -1.86 10.95
N CYS A 330 -15.96 -0.88 11.84
CA CYS A 330 -17.04 -0.22 12.55
C CYS A 330 -17.05 1.28 12.23
N THR A 331 -18.24 1.85 12.20
CA THR A 331 -18.44 3.30 12.16
C THR A 331 -18.89 3.77 13.54
N VAL A 332 -18.18 4.74 14.08
CA VAL A 332 -18.64 5.47 15.26
C VAL A 332 -19.59 6.58 14.77
N PRO A 333 -20.88 6.56 15.14
CA PRO A 333 -21.78 7.65 14.78
C PRO A 333 -21.25 8.95 15.32
N LYS A 334 -21.15 9.98 14.48
CA LYS A 334 -20.83 11.33 14.94
C LYS A 334 -21.98 11.78 15.88
N GLY A 335 -21.67 12.19 17.09
CA GLY A 335 -22.63 12.85 17.95
C GLY A 335 -23.21 14.08 17.24
N LYS A 336 -24.42 14.50 17.60
CA LYS A 336 -25.05 15.70 16.99
C LYS A 336 -24.18 16.95 17.07
N ASN A 337 -23.26 17.01 18.01
CA ASN A 337 -22.27 18.08 18.24
C ASN A 337 -20.85 17.71 17.78
N ALA A 338 -20.68 16.65 16.97
CA ALA A 338 -19.36 16.36 16.44
C ALA A 338 -18.99 17.43 15.42
N PRO A 339 -17.83 18.10 15.53
CA PRO A 339 -17.38 19.10 14.57
C PRO A 339 -17.34 18.47 13.17
N THR A 340 -17.81 19.20 12.18
CA THR A 340 -17.72 18.80 10.77
C THR A 340 -16.26 18.57 10.40
N GLN A 341 -15.99 17.77 9.38
CA GLN A 341 -14.62 17.35 9.01
C GLN A 341 -13.68 18.55 8.70
N GLY A 342 -14.24 19.75 8.47
CA GLY A 342 -13.50 21.02 8.34
C GLY A 342 -13.30 21.77 9.66
N GLU A 343 -14.07 21.42 10.70
CA GLU A 343 -14.06 22.10 12.02
C GLU A 343 -13.44 21.24 13.14
N MET A 344 -12.90 20.05 12.80
CA MET A 344 -12.09 19.34 13.77
C MET A 344 -10.99 20.29 14.20
N PRO A 345 -10.94 20.68 15.48
CA PRO A 345 -9.79 21.41 15.98
C PRO A 345 -8.58 20.58 15.55
N LYS A 346 -7.64 21.20 14.88
CA LYS A 346 -6.39 20.57 14.48
C LYS A 346 -5.71 20.11 15.76
N ARG A 347 -6.08 18.93 16.26
CA ARG A 347 -5.55 18.40 17.51
C ARG A 347 -4.04 18.40 17.39
N GLY A 348 -3.42 19.31 18.14
CA GLY A 348 -1.99 19.26 18.45
C GLY A 348 -1.02 19.52 17.29
N ARG A 349 -1.45 20.20 16.21
CA ARG A 349 -0.52 20.79 15.25
C ARG A 349 -0.60 22.32 15.39
N PHE A 350 -0.11 22.83 16.48
CA PHE A 350 0.52 24.14 16.37
C PHE A 350 1.78 23.89 15.55
N ALA A 351 1.76 24.33 14.28
CA ALA A 351 3.02 24.45 13.59
C ALA A 351 3.86 25.45 14.40
N ILE A 352 5.15 25.18 14.59
CA ILE A 352 6.07 26.11 15.26
C ILE A 352 5.88 27.53 14.71
N ASP A 353 5.47 27.67 13.46
CA ASP A 353 5.15 28.92 12.80
C ASP A 353 3.87 29.61 13.33
N GLU A 354 2.87 28.86 13.79
CA GLU A 354 1.66 29.42 14.42
C GLU A 354 1.98 29.96 15.83
N LEU A 355 2.93 29.36 16.55
CA LEU A 355 3.41 29.85 17.84
C LEU A 355 4.14 31.19 17.75
N LYS A 356 4.78 31.49 16.62
CA LYS A 356 5.47 32.78 16.37
C LYS A 356 4.52 33.96 16.34
N HIS A 357 3.23 33.72 16.11
CA HIS A 357 2.20 34.76 16.05
C HIS A 357 1.42 34.94 17.36
N GLN A 358 1.71 34.12 18.40
CA GLN A 358 1.08 34.24 19.70
C GLN A 358 1.83 35.25 20.57
N THR A 359 1.07 35.97 21.40
CA THR A 359 1.63 36.91 22.37
C THR A 359 2.34 36.17 23.50
N ARG A 360 3.28 36.84 24.18
CA ARG A 360 3.99 36.27 25.33
C ARG A 360 3.04 35.88 26.45
N ALA A 361 1.94 36.60 26.63
CA ALA A 361 0.90 36.28 27.60
C ALA A 361 0.16 34.98 27.25
N GLU A 362 -0.22 34.79 25.98
CA GLU A 362 -0.86 33.54 25.52
C GLU A 362 0.07 32.33 25.63
N LEU A 363 1.38 32.53 25.40
CA LEU A 363 2.38 31.47 25.56
C LEU A 363 2.65 31.14 27.04
N SER A 364 2.53 32.12 27.98
CA SER A 364 2.75 31.89 29.41
C SER A 364 1.63 31.07 30.07
N ASP A 365 0.44 31.06 29.47
CA ASP A 365 -0.69 30.25 29.94
C ASP A 365 -0.67 28.81 29.40
N LEU A 366 0.28 28.51 28.50
CA LEU A 366 0.44 27.18 27.91
C LEU A 366 1.37 26.32 28.78
N HIS A 367 0.89 25.13 29.11
CA HIS A 367 1.74 24.11 29.69
C HIS A 367 2.54 23.39 28.61
N VAL A 368 3.87 23.38 28.73
CA VAL A 368 4.76 22.88 27.66
C VAL A 368 5.45 21.58 28.11
N VAL A 369 5.28 20.53 27.32
CA VAL A 369 6.02 19.27 27.46
C VAL A 369 7.02 19.14 26.29
N GLY A 370 8.29 19.19 26.61
CA GLY A 370 9.38 18.96 25.65
C GLY A 370 9.55 17.48 25.37
N ILE A 371 9.53 17.07 24.09
CA ILE A 371 9.79 15.69 23.66
C ILE A 371 11.01 15.64 22.73
N ASP A 372 12.04 14.91 23.16
CA ASP A 372 13.23 14.61 22.33
C ASP A 372 13.15 13.19 21.75
N PRO A 373 12.98 13.04 20.41
CA PRO A 373 12.99 11.75 19.72
C PRO A 373 14.43 11.34 19.35
N GLY A 374 14.90 10.22 19.90
CA GLY A 374 16.24 9.70 19.65
C GLY A 374 16.25 8.28 19.07
N LYS A 375 17.47 7.78 18.75
CA LYS A 375 17.63 6.41 18.23
C LYS A 375 17.73 5.35 19.31
N ARG A 376 18.34 5.67 20.44
CA ARG A 376 18.50 4.77 21.60
C ARG A 376 17.40 5.04 22.65
N GLU A 377 17.21 6.28 22.99
CA GLU A 377 16.08 6.79 23.75
C GLU A 377 15.04 7.24 22.70
N LEU A 378 14.02 6.41 22.48
CA LEU A 378 13.01 6.68 21.42
C LEU A 378 12.18 7.91 21.75
N VAL A 379 11.94 8.14 23.05
CA VAL A 379 11.23 9.29 23.59
C VAL A 379 11.84 9.64 24.93
N VAL A 380 12.24 10.88 25.10
CA VAL A 380 12.50 11.52 26.39
C VAL A 380 11.55 12.70 26.50
N ALA A 381 10.70 12.71 27.50
CA ALA A 381 9.75 13.78 27.72
C ALA A 381 9.95 14.41 29.10
N VAL A 382 9.96 15.74 29.14
CA VAL A 382 10.17 16.56 30.35
C VAL A 382 9.14 17.66 30.35
N ASP A 383 8.64 17.93 31.53
CA ASP A 383 7.80 19.07 31.83
C ASP A 383 8.66 20.35 31.93
N GLN A 384 8.29 21.38 31.20
CA GLN A 384 9.03 22.65 31.21
C GLN A 384 8.78 23.46 32.50
N ASP A 385 7.62 23.35 33.11
CA ASP A 385 7.23 24.17 34.24
C ASP A 385 7.95 23.73 35.53
N ASP A 386 8.26 22.43 35.64
CA ASP A 386 9.06 21.90 36.75
C ASP A 386 10.08 20.86 36.28
N PRO A 387 11.13 21.26 35.56
CA PRO A 387 12.09 20.33 35.00
C PRO A 387 12.95 19.60 36.02
N LYS A 388 12.99 20.11 37.29
CA LYS A 388 13.81 19.51 38.36
C LYS A 388 13.05 18.46 39.16
N ASN A 389 11.76 18.68 39.38
CA ASN A 389 10.94 17.82 40.25
C ASN A 389 9.97 16.94 39.49
N SER A 390 9.65 17.30 38.23
CA SER A 390 8.80 16.48 37.39
C SER A 390 9.48 15.20 36.90
N PRO A 391 8.77 14.07 36.90
CA PRO A 391 9.34 12.81 36.46
C PRO A 391 9.68 12.84 34.97
N VAL A 392 10.94 12.60 34.63
CA VAL A 392 11.36 12.41 33.23
C VAL A 392 10.81 11.10 32.70
N VAL A 393 9.96 11.16 31.68
CA VAL A 393 9.50 9.95 31.00
C VAL A 393 10.52 9.56 29.95
N ARG A 394 11.17 8.43 30.16
CA ARG A 394 12.09 7.82 29.19
C ARG A 394 11.49 6.53 28.63
N TYR A 395 11.53 6.40 27.30
CA TYR A 395 11.15 5.19 26.59
C TYR A 395 12.26 4.79 25.63
N THR A 396 13.03 3.78 26.04
CA THR A 396 14.22 3.36 25.30
C THR A 396 13.91 2.25 24.29
N GLN A 397 14.76 2.11 23.28
CA GLN A 397 14.68 1.00 22.34
C GLN A 397 14.85 -0.36 23.05
N ALA A 398 15.72 -0.44 24.04
CA ALA A 398 15.92 -1.67 24.82
C ALA A 398 14.64 -2.04 25.61
N GLN A 399 13.97 -1.05 26.21
CA GLN A 399 12.68 -1.25 26.86
C GLN A 399 11.62 -1.73 25.88
N ARG A 400 11.48 -1.05 24.72
CA ARG A 400 10.56 -1.45 23.66
C ARG A 400 10.80 -2.89 23.21
N GLN A 401 12.07 -3.26 22.92
CA GLN A 401 12.42 -4.62 22.52
C GLN A 401 12.08 -5.67 23.58
N ARG A 402 12.27 -5.36 24.86
CA ARG A 402 11.92 -6.21 25.99
C ARG A 402 10.40 -6.39 26.09
N ASP A 403 9.66 -5.30 26.07
CA ASP A 403 8.19 -5.30 26.14
C ASP A 403 7.57 -6.10 24.99
N MET A 404 8.11 -5.95 23.77
CA MET A 404 7.68 -6.69 22.58
C MET A 404 8.16 -8.14 22.55
N ARG A 405 9.02 -8.55 23.50
CA ARG A 405 9.69 -9.86 23.51
C ARG A 405 10.47 -10.17 22.20
N SER A 406 11.03 -9.14 21.57
CA SER A 406 11.63 -9.26 20.23
C SER A 406 12.74 -10.31 20.16
N ARG A 407 13.59 -10.39 21.22
CA ARG A 407 14.67 -11.39 21.30
C ARG A 407 14.11 -12.82 21.38
N GLN A 408 13.13 -13.05 22.26
CA GLN A 408 12.49 -14.35 22.41
C GLN A 408 11.88 -14.83 21.10
N TYR A 409 11.06 -13.97 20.46
CA TYR A 409 10.40 -14.36 19.19
C TYR A 409 11.38 -14.53 18.04
N ARG A 410 12.52 -13.85 18.04
CA ARG A 410 13.59 -14.08 17.08
C ARG A 410 14.24 -15.45 17.28
N CYS A 411 14.56 -15.82 18.52
CA CYS A 411 15.11 -17.14 18.83
C CYS A 411 14.11 -18.25 18.47
N GLU A 412 12.83 -18.12 18.87
CA GLU A 412 11.77 -19.06 18.50
C GLU A 412 11.61 -19.19 16.99
N HIS A 413 11.73 -18.10 16.25
CA HIS A 413 11.68 -18.12 14.79
C HIS A 413 12.88 -18.87 14.22
N GLN A 414 14.09 -18.54 14.64
CA GLN A 414 15.32 -19.21 14.18
C GLN A 414 15.27 -20.72 14.39
N HIS A 415 14.76 -21.19 15.57
CA HIS A 415 14.61 -22.62 15.84
C HIS A 415 13.48 -23.28 15.05
N SER A 416 12.47 -22.52 14.61
CA SER A 416 11.32 -23.07 13.88
C SER A 416 11.49 -23.12 12.36
N VAL A 417 12.50 -22.45 11.82
CA VAL A 417 12.78 -22.43 10.38
C VAL A 417 13.52 -23.69 10.01
N SER A 418 13.03 -24.44 9.01
CA SER A 418 13.72 -25.62 8.49
C SER A 418 14.94 -25.24 7.65
N ALA A 419 15.86 -26.20 7.49
CA ALA A 419 17.05 -26.02 6.65
C ALA A 419 16.66 -25.65 5.19
N ASP A 420 15.59 -26.24 4.68
CA ASP A 420 15.12 -25.96 3.31
C ASP A 420 14.66 -24.52 3.13
N VAL A 421 13.98 -23.95 4.13
CA VAL A 421 13.55 -22.54 4.10
C VAL A 421 14.76 -21.61 4.20
N HIS A 422 15.74 -21.92 5.06
CA HIS A 422 16.98 -21.15 5.14
C HIS A 422 17.75 -21.19 3.82
N LEU A 423 17.86 -22.34 3.18
CA LEU A 423 18.50 -22.47 1.88
C LEU A 423 17.75 -21.65 0.81
N ALA A 424 16.42 -21.76 0.77
CA ALA A 424 15.58 -21.02 -0.14
C ALA A 424 15.72 -19.49 0.01
N GLU A 425 15.75 -18.99 1.25
CA GLU A 425 15.95 -17.56 1.53
C GLU A 425 17.36 -17.09 1.16
N SER A 426 18.38 -17.90 1.44
CA SER A 426 19.76 -17.61 1.06
C SER A 426 19.89 -17.50 -0.47
N GLN A 427 19.42 -18.51 -1.19
CA GLN A 427 19.43 -18.51 -2.66
C GLN A 427 18.69 -17.31 -3.24
N LEU A 428 17.53 -16.94 -2.70
CA LEU A 428 16.75 -15.80 -3.18
C LEU A 428 17.42 -14.46 -2.90
N SER A 429 18.24 -14.36 -1.87
CA SER A 429 18.91 -13.10 -1.51
C SER A 429 20.01 -12.68 -2.50
N ASP A 430 20.51 -13.61 -3.30
CA ASP A 430 21.54 -13.35 -4.32
C ASP A 430 20.99 -12.66 -5.56
N PHE A 431 19.65 -12.63 -5.71
CA PHE A 431 18.97 -12.06 -6.88
C PHE A 431 18.34 -10.69 -6.60
N ASN A 432 18.51 -9.76 -7.55
CA ASN A 432 18.00 -8.39 -7.41
C ASN A 432 16.50 -8.27 -7.78
N SER A 433 15.64 -8.27 -6.77
CA SER A 433 14.19 -8.09 -6.95
C SER A 433 13.75 -6.69 -7.41
N ARG A 434 14.67 -5.75 -7.56
CA ARG A 434 14.41 -4.34 -7.97
C ARG A 434 15.08 -3.96 -9.28
N SER A 435 15.83 -4.87 -9.92
CA SER A 435 16.49 -4.56 -11.19
C SER A 435 15.53 -3.91 -12.18
N ALA A 436 16.01 -2.90 -12.90
CA ALA A 436 15.31 -2.32 -14.03
C ALA A 436 15.41 -3.23 -15.26
N ASP A 437 16.51 -3.98 -15.35
CA ASP A 437 16.76 -4.92 -16.43
C ASP A 437 15.81 -6.12 -16.37
N LEU A 438 15.25 -6.48 -17.55
CA LEU A 438 14.25 -7.54 -17.66
C LEU A 438 14.87 -8.91 -17.37
N GLU A 439 16.06 -9.20 -17.92
CA GLU A 439 16.68 -10.51 -17.78
C GLU A 439 17.11 -10.77 -16.33
N THR A 440 17.77 -9.82 -15.69
CA THR A 440 18.11 -9.90 -14.26
C THR A 440 16.86 -10.08 -13.38
N PHE A 441 15.75 -9.44 -13.76
CA PHE A 441 14.50 -9.61 -13.02
C PHE A 441 13.84 -10.97 -13.30
N LYS A 442 13.97 -11.53 -14.51
CA LYS A 442 13.50 -12.90 -14.83
C LYS A 442 14.23 -13.95 -13.99
N ASP A 443 15.55 -13.80 -13.82
CA ASP A 443 16.36 -14.69 -12.99
C ASP A 443 15.84 -14.70 -11.55
N TYR A 444 15.58 -13.50 -10.99
CA TYR A 444 14.93 -13.37 -9.68
C TYR A 444 13.57 -14.07 -9.64
N CYS A 445 12.72 -13.91 -10.65
CA CYS A 445 11.39 -14.53 -10.71
C CYS A 445 11.48 -16.04 -10.79
N THR A 446 12.41 -16.57 -11.57
CA THR A 446 12.65 -18.01 -11.72
C THR A 446 13.10 -18.63 -10.40
N GLN A 447 14.10 -18.04 -9.74
CA GLN A 447 14.56 -18.51 -8.43
C GLN A 447 13.45 -18.39 -7.38
N ARG A 448 12.67 -17.30 -7.43
CA ARG A 448 11.54 -17.12 -6.51
C ARG A 448 10.49 -18.22 -6.69
N ARG A 449 10.13 -18.59 -7.91
CA ARG A 449 9.16 -19.68 -8.17
C ARG A 449 9.68 -21.01 -7.68
N ALA A 450 10.97 -21.29 -7.85
CA ALA A 450 11.58 -22.52 -7.36
C ALA A 450 11.54 -22.62 -5.81
N THR A 451 11.61 -21.50 -5.10
CA THR A 451 11.74 -21.46 -3.63
C THR A 451 10.43 -21.13 -2.91
N VAL A 452 9.41 -20.62 -3.62
CA VAL A 452 8.20 -20.05 -3.01
C VAL A 452 7.40 -21.07 -2.20
N ASP A 453 7.30 -22.31 -2.65
CA ASP A 453 6.45 -23.32 -1.98
C ASP A 453 7.05 -23.75 -0.64
N ALA A 454 8.36 -23.94 -0.55
CA ALA A 454 9.05 -24.21 0.71
C ALA A 454 8.84 -23.07 1.72
N CYS A 455 9.04 -21.83 1.27
CA CYS A 455 8.84 -20.65 2.11
C CYS A 455 7.36 -20.45 2.49
N LEU A 456 6.41 -20.64 1.57
CA LEU A 456 4.99 -20.50 1.87
C LEU A 456 4.53 -21.49 2.92
N SER A 457 4.97 -22.76 2.88
CA SER A 457 4.61 -23.76 3.89
C SER A 457 4.96 -23.29 5.30
N HIS A 458 6.10 -22.65 5.48
CA HIS A 458 6.53 -22.08 6.76
C HIS A 458 5.76 -20.82 7.14
N TYR A 459 5.69 -19.83 6.22
CA TYR A 459 5.16 -18.48 6.52
C TYR A 459 3.63 -18.42 6.58
N THR A 460 2.92 -19.37 5.99
CA THR A 460 1.47 -19.52 6.15
C THR A 460 1.09 -20.34 7.38
N HIS A 461 2.04 -21.04 8.00
CA HIS A 461 1.77 -21.86 9.18
C HIS A 461 1.20 -21.03 10.33
N LEU A 462 0.23 -21.61 11.05
CA LEU A 462 -0.51 -20.90 12.11
C LEU A 462 0.40 -20.37 13.21
N ASP A 463 1.41 -21.13 13.62
CA ASP A 463 2.28 -20.74 14.73
C ASP A 463 3.14 -19.53 14.38
N TYR A 464 3.63 -19.44 13.14
CA TYR A 464 4.33 -18.26 12.66
C TYR A 464 3.41 -17.03 12.70
N ARG A 465 2.18 -17.14 12.20
CA ARG A 465 1.19 -16.06 12.13
C ARG A 465 0.71 -15.64 13.53
N ARG A 466 0.51 -16.61 14.46
CA ARG A 466 0.18 -16.36 15.86
C ARG A 466 1.31 -15.61 16.57
N ARG A 467 2.58 -15.96 16.33
CA ARG A 467 3.74 -15.23 16.87
C ARG A 467 3.74 -13.77 16.40
N ARG A 468 3.52 -13.53 15.11
CA ARG A 468 3.38 -12.16 14.57
C ARG A 468 2.25 -11.39 15.23
N TRP A 469 1.10 -12.02 15.41
CA TRP A 469 -0.03 -11.41 16.10
C TRP A 469 0.31 -11.07 17.55
N LYS A 470 0.94 -11.97 18.29
CA LYS A 470 1.44 -11.72 19.63
C LYS A 470 2.41 -10.53 19.66
N THR A 471 3.33 -10.45 18.70
CA THR A 471 4.26 -9.30 18.58
C THR A 471 3.51 -7.99 18.38
N TYR A 472 2.50 -7.97 17.51
CA TYR A 472 1.66 -6.79 17.30
C TYR A 472 0.94 -6.35 18.58
N ILE A 473 0.29 -7.27 19.28
CA ILE A 473 -0.38 -6.96 20.55
C ILE A 473 0.62 -6.41 21.58
N LYS A 474 1.80 -7.01 21.70
CA LYS A 474 2.84 -6.54 22.63
C LYS A 474 3.36 -5.16 22.25
N THR A 475 3.46 -4.85 20.96
CA THR A 475 3.80 -3.50 20.50
C THR A 475 2.74 -2.48 20.94
N GLN A 476 1.46 -2.76 20.69
CA GLN A 476 0.37 -1.88 21.11
C GLN A 476 0.34 -1.68 22.63
N GLN A 477 0.54 -2.75 23.41
CA GLN A 477 0.61 -2.67 24.86
C GLN A 477 1.80 -1.82 25.35
N SER A 478 2.95 -1.89 24.68
CA SER A 478 4.13 -1.08 25.03
C SER A 478 3.90 0.40 24.71
N GLU A 479 3.30 0.69 23.56
CA GLU A 479 2.94 2.05 23.13
C GLU A 479 1.87 2.65 24.06
N GLU A 480 0.85 1.89 24.43
CA GLU A 480 -0.19 2.34 25.38
C GLU A 480 0.39 2.68 26.76
N ARG A 481 1.33 1.87 27.25
CA ARG A 481 2.05 2.20 28.50
C ARG A 481 2.85 3.49 28.37
N LEU A 482 3.46 3.75 27.21
CA LEU A 482 4.13 5.02 26.96
C LEU A 482 3.13 6.18 27.00
N TYR A 483 1.99 6.06 26.32
CA TYR A 483 0.93 7.09 26.34
C TYR A 483 0.40 7.34 27.75
N THR A 484 0.17 6.29 28.54
CA THR A 484 -0.26 6.41 29.95
C THR A 484 0.78 7.14 30.78
N ARG A 485 2.08 6.86 30.58
CA ARG A 485 3.17 7.54 31.29
C ARG A 485 3.31 9.00 30.86
N LEU A 486 3.18 9.30 29.58
CA LEU A 486 3.16 10.68 29.07
C LEU A 486 1.95 11.45 29.63
N GLY A 487 0.80 10.78 29.74
CA GLY A 487 -0.39 11.34 30.35
C GLY A 487 -0.25 11.64 31.85
N GLY A 488 0.67 10.95 32.52
CA GLY A 488 0.99 11.16 33.92
C GLY A 488 1.97 12.30 34.21
N ILE A 489 2.71 12.78 33.20
CA ILE A 489 3.56 13.97 33.35
C ILE A 489 2.67 15.19 33.57
N HIS A 490 1.53 15.21 32.87
CA HIS A 490 0.54 16.26 33.01
C HIS A 490 -0.86 15.77 32.71
N LYS A 491 -1.90 16.52 33.08
CA LYS A 491 -3.29 16.27 32.73
C LYS A 491 -3.47 16.32 31.21
N VAL A 492 -2.98 15.28 30.51
CA VAL A 492 -3.15 15.13 29.06
C VAL A 492 -4.63 15.09 28.75
N GLY A 493 -5.12 16.15 28.13
CA GLY A 493 -6.54 16.44 27.93
C GLY A 493 -6.90 17.86 28.29
N ASP A 494 -6.03 18.58 29.03
CA ASP A 494 -6.14 20.03 29.18
C ASP A 494 -5.85 20.67 27.79
N PRO A 495 -6.81 21.44 27.23
CA PRO A 495 -6.62 22.11 25.94
C PRO A 495 -5.44 23.10 25.92
N ARG A 496 -4.89 23.43 27.09
CA ARG A 496 -3.75 24.34 27.28
C ARG A 496 -2.39 23.61 27.23
N THR A 497 -2.35 22.27 27.09
CA THR A 497 -1.07 21.53 27.03
C THR A 497 -0.51 21.54 25.62
N LEU A 498 0.65 22.13 25.42
CA LEU A 498 1.43 22.14 24.20
C LEU A 498 2.53 21.06 24.27
N VAL A 499 2.59 20.19 23.29
CA VAL A 499 3.63 19.17 23.13
C VAL A 499 4.58 19.62 22.02
N LEU A 500 5.83 19.91 22.38
CA LEU A 500 6.91 20.34 21.46
C LEU A 500 7.91 19.22 21.22
#